data_65f1cd8f4d8ab5e538c2f9f54d8c4ca0
#
_entry.id   65f1cd8f4d8ab5e538c2f9f54d8c4ca0
#
_cell.length_a   1.000
_cell.length_b   1.000
_cell.length_c   1.000
_cell.angle_alpha   90.00
_cell.angle_beta   90.00
_cell.angle_gamma   90.00
#
_symmetry.space_group_name_H-M   'P 1'
#
loop_
_entity.id
_entity.type
_entity.pdbx_description
1 polymer ?
#
loop_
_entity_poly.entity_id
_entity_poly.type
_entity_poly.pdbx_seq_one_letter_code
_entity_poly.pdbx_strand_id
1 'polypeptide(L)'
;MVVSLDHLGAWLLKANGDRSDIAERAARRDGITHWCVYRSYRTALMDSRQPFVLWVSGTRHVTPGIWAVGTLAGEAVADSGATGRRQRVPVMLRWLDERIRLSRAAVLADPRLRDLEVLRQPQAANPSFLTPGHVRALRDHLAPAW
;
A
#
# COMPACT_ATOMS: atom_id res chain seq x y z
N MET A 1 -7.49 -12.52 11.58
CA MET A 1 -8.76 -11.79 11.31
C MET A 1 -9.11 -11.91 9.83
N VAL A 2 -10.32 -12.25 9.54
CA VAL A 2 -10.84 -12.25 8.17
C VAL A 2 -11.31 -10.85 7.80
N VAL A 3 -10.77 -10.31 6.70
CA VAL A 3 -11.16 -8.99 6.21
C VAL A 3 -12.49 -9.10 5.48
N SER A 4 -13.39 -8.15 5.71
CA SER A 4 -14.63 -7.99 4.96
C SER A 4 -14.76 -6.54 4.51
N LEU A 5 -15.65 -6.29 3.55
CA LEU A 5 -15.88 -4.92 3.06
C LEU A 5 -16.34 -3.98 4.17
N ASP A 6 -17.06 -4.48 5.15
CA ASP A 6 -17.54 -3.67 6.29
C ASP A 6 -16.40 -3.20 7.19
N HIS A 7 -15.30 -3.93 7.24
CA HIS A 7 -14.15 -3.64 8.08
C HIS A 7 -12.97 -3.06 7.30
N LEU A 8 -13.10 -2.93 6.00
CA LEU A 8 -12.04 -2.42 5.14
C LEU A 8 -12.06 -0.89 5.15
N GLY A 9 -10.99 -0.28 5.62
CA GLY A 9 -10.78 1.15 5.49
C GLY A 9 -10.04 1.49 4.20
N ALA A 10 -8.95 0.78 3.94
CA ALA A 10 -8.12 0.95 2.76
C ALA A 10 -7.21 -0.25 2.57
N TRP A 11 -6.59 -0.35 1.41
CA TRP A 11 -5.54 -1.33 1.14
C TRP A 11 -4.16 -0.72 1.43
N LEU A 12 -3.22 -1.57 1.80
CA LEU A 12 -1.81 -1.22 1.87
C LEU A 12 -1.07 -2.10 0.89
N LEU A 13 -0.50 -1.48 -0.14
CA LEU A 13 0.32 -2.14 -1.14
C LEU A 13 1.79 -1.95 -0.78
N LYS A 14 2.61 -2.97 -1.02
CA LYS A 14 4.01 -2.99 -0.57
C LYS A 14 4.98 -3.08 -1.73
N ALA A 15 6.10 -2.37 -1.60
CA ALA A 15 7.27 -2.52 -2.43
C ALA A 15 8.51 -2.67 -1.54
N ASN A 16 9.49 -3.44 -2.00
CA ASN A 16 10.77 -3.57 -1.31
C ASN A 16 11.75 -2.55 -1.89
N GLY A 17 12.10 -1.53 -1.11
CA GLY A 17 12.97 -0.44 -1.56
C GLY A 17 14.42 -0.84 -1.74
N ASP A 18 14.88 -1.91 -1.08
CA ASP A 18 16.25 -2.40 -1.21
C ASP A 18 16.45 -3.31 -2.43
N ARG A 19 15.37 -3.91 -2.95
CA ARG A 19 15.42 -4.94 -4.00
C ARG A 19 14.66 -4.57 -5.27
N SER A 20 14.04 -3.41 -5.32
CA SER A 20 13.28 -2.96 -6.49
C SER A 20 13.74 -1.58 -6.91
N ASP A 21 13.25 -1.12 -8.05
CA ASP A 21 13.53 0.20 -8.58
C ASP A 21 12.55 1.28 -8.09
N ILE A 22 11.86 1.00 -6.97
CA ILE A 22 10.79 1.90 -6.50
C ILE A 22 11.31 3.31 -6.17
N ALA A 23 12.52 3.41 -5.63
CA ALA A 23 13.10 4.72 -5.30
C ALA A 23 13.33 5.56 -6.57
N GLU A 24 13.84 4.95 -7.63
CA GLU A 24 14.05 5.62 -8.92
C GLU A 24 12.72 6.01 -9.55
N ARG A 25 11.72 5.13 -9.47
CA ARG A 25 10.38 5.41 -10.00
C ARG A 25 9.72 6.56 -9.24
N ALA A 26 9.88 6.59 -7.93
CA ALA A 26 9.38 7.69 -7.11
C ALA A 26 10.07 9.02 -7.44
N ALA A 27 11.39 8.99 -7.62
CA ALA A 27 12.15 10.18 -7.98
C ALA A 27 11.73 10.77 -9.32
N ARG A 28 11.40 9.91 -10.29
CA ARG A 28 10.89 10.32 -11.60
C ARG A 28 9.38 10.63 -11.59
N ARG A 29 8.68 10.33 -10.51
CA ARG A 29 7.22 10.42 -10.41
C ARG A 29 6.53 9.63 -11.52
N ASP A 30 7.01 8.41 -11.73
CA ASP A 30 6.48 7.55 -12.80
C ASP A 30 4.97 7.32 -12.66
N GLY A 31 4.27 7.32 -13.78
CA GLY A 31 2.84 7.05 -13.84
C GLY A 31 2.57 5.56 -13.72
N ILE A 32 2.46 5.07 -12.49
CA ILE A 32 2.14 3.67 -12.22
C ILE A 32 0.63 3.49 -12.35
N THR A 33 0.21 2.58 -13.20
CA THR A 33 -1.22 2.31 -13.47
C THR A 33 -1.69 0.97 -12.95
N HIS A 34 -0.79 0.07 -12.58
CA HIS A 34 -1.11 -1.26 -12.08
C HIS A 34 -0.13 -1.66 -10.99
N TRP A 35 -0.61 -2.50 -10.06
CA TRP A 35 0.23 -3.05 -8.98
C TRP A 35 0.05 -4.56 -8.91
N CYS A 36 1.15 -5.26 -8.64
CA CYS A 36 1.14 -6.70 -8.49
C CYS A 36 0.59 -7.10 -7.13
N VAL A 37 -0.39 -8.00 -7.14
CA VAL A 37 -0.98 -8.60 -5.94
C VAL A 37 -1.06 -10.11 -6.13
N TYR A 38 -1.29 -10.84 -5.04
CA TYR A 38 -1.39 -12.29 -5.09
C TYR A 38 -2.82 -12.73 -4.76
N ARG A 39 -3.38 -13.57 -5.62
CA ARG A 39 -4.76 -14.04 -5.49
C ARG A 39 -5.00 -14.65 -4.12
N SER A 40 -6.01 -14.15 -3.45
CA SER A 40 -6.52 -14.64 -2.19
C SER A 40 -7.98 -14.20 -2.06
N TYR A 41 -8.64 -14.54 -0.95
CA TYR A 41 -9.98 -14.00 -0.72
C TYR A 41 -9.97 -12.46 -0.69
N ARG A 42 -8.85 -11.85 -0.31
CA ARG A 42 -8.72 -10.38 -0.26
C ARG A 42 -8.79 -9.75 -1.64
N THR A 43 -8.13 -10.33 -2.64
CA THR A 43 -8.16 -9.75 -3.99
C THR A 43 -9.55 -9.78 -4.61
N ALA A 44 -10.40 -10.71 -4.18
CA ALA A 44 -11.81 -10.73 -4.59
C ALA A 44 -12.62 -9.57 -4.01
N LEU A 45 -12.13 -8.92 -2.96
CA LEU A 45 -12.76 -7.74 -2.35
C LEU A 45 -12.29 -6.43 -2.97
N MET A 46 -11.22 -6.46 -3.77
CA MET A 46 -10.64 -5.24 -4.37
C MET A 46 -11.52 -4.74 -5.50
N ASP A 47 -11.82 -3.44 -5.50
CA ASP A 47 -12.64 -2.82 -6.51
C ASP A 47 -12.32 -1.32 -6.64
N SER A 48 -12.87 -0.70 -7.67
CA SER A 48 -12.68 0.72 -7.94
C SER A 48 -13.05 1.61 -6.74
N ARG A 49 -12.40 2.75 -6.64
CA ARG A 49 -12.62 3.79 -5.61
C ARG A 49 -12.15 3.43 -4.21
N GLN A 50 -11.73 2.19 -3.96
CA GLN A 50 -11.16 1.85 -2.66
C GLN A 50 -9.81 2.55 -2.49
N PRO A 51 -9.58 3.25 -1.37
CA PRO A 51 -8.32 3.94 -1.17
C PRO A 51 -7.19 2.98 -0.86
N PHE A 52 -5.97 3.40 -1.17
CA PHE A 52 -4.77 2.65 -0.79
C PHE A 52 -3.62 3.58 -0.42
N VAL A 53 -2.66 3.04 0.32
CA VAL A 53 -1.35 3.63 0.53
C VAL A 53 -0.29 2.68 0.00
N LEU A 54 0.82 3.24 -0.48
CA LEU A 54 1.98 2.46 -0.89
C LEU A 54 3.03 2.50 0.21
N TRP A 55 3.32 1.34 0.76
CA TRP A 55 4.34 1.14 1.77
C TRP A 55 5.63 0.66 1.12
N VAL A 56 6.72 1.39 1.35
CA VAL A 56 8.04 1.00 0.89
C VAL A 56 8.83 0.48 2.08
N SER A 57 9.28 -0.76 2.00
CA SER A 57 10.14 -1.37 3.01
C SER A 57 11.60 -1.24 2.61
N GLY A 58 12.50 -1.43 3.57
CA GLY A 58 13.92 -1.39 3.32
C GLY A 58 14.67 -0.78 4.50
N THR A 59 15.97 -1.10 4.59
CA THR A 59 16.82 -0.62 5.68
C THR A 59 18.15 -0.08 5.18
N ARG A 60 18.50 -0.32 3.90
CA ARG A 60 19.82 -0.02 3.36
C ARG A 60 19.84 1.21 2.45
N HIS A 61 18.83 1.32 1.57
CA HIS A 61 18.87 2.30 0.48
C HIS A 61 17.74 3.31 0.56
N VAL A 62 16.78 3.09 1.43
CA VAL A 62 15.58 3.92 1.51
C VAL A 62 15.16 4.14 2.96
N THR A 63 14.43 5.23 3.20
CA THR A 63 13.71 5.44 4.45
C THR A 63 12.35 4.78 4.32
N PRO A 64 12.07 3.68 5.05
CA PRO A 64 10.82 2.95 4.91
C PRO A 64 9.63 3.77 5.41
N GLY A 65 8.47 3.53 4.80
CA GLY A 65 7.23 4.19 5.19
C GLY A 65 6.27 4.32 4.02
N ILE A 66 5.35 5.28 4.13
CA ILE A 66 4.34 5.54 3.11
C ILE A 66 4.88 6.60 2.14
N TRP A 67 4.96 6.23 0.86
CA TRP A 67 5.55 7.06 -0.20
C TRP A 67 4.53 7.53 -1.23
N ALA A 68 3.38 6.88 -1.31
CA ALA A 68 2.34 7.24 -2.26
C ALA A 68 0.96 6.88 -1.70
N VAL A 69 -0.05 7.50 -2.26
CA VAL A 69 -1.45 7.26 -1.92
C VAL A 69 -2.27 7.22 -3.20
N GLY A 70 -3.49 6.73 -3.11
CA GLY A 70 -4.36 6.73 -4.28
C GLY A 70 -5.63 5.93 -4.05
N THR A 71 -6.26 5.58 -5.16
CA THR A 71 -7.45 4.73 -5.18
C THR A 71 -7.29 3.64 -6.22
N LEU A 72 -7.94 2.51 -5.99
CA LEU A 72 -8.02 1.47 -7.01
C LEU A 72 -8.90 1.96 -8.15
N ALA A 73 -8.58 1.54 -9.37
CA ALA A 73 -9.34 1.89 -10.56
C ALA A 73 -10.20 0.73 -11.09
N GLY A 74 -10.18 -0.41 -10.42
CA GLY A 74 -10.96 -1.58 -10.80
C GLY A 74 -10.59 -2.80 -9.99
N GLU A 75 -11.11 -3.94 -10.41
CA GLU A 75 -10.87 -5.22 -9.76
C GLU A 75 -9.47 -5.77 -10.07
N ALA A 76 -8.98 -6.65 -9.19
CA ALA A 76 -7.78 -7.42 -9.45
C ALA A 76 -8.07 -8.45 -10.56
N VAL A 77 -7.17 -8.56 -11.51
CA VAL A 77 -7.29 -9.49 -12.65
C VAL A 77 -6.03 -10.33 -12.79
N ALA A 78 -6.16 -11.50 -13.43
CA ALA A 78 -5.01 -12.34 -13.70
C ALA A 78 -3.96 -11.56 -14.51
N ASP A 79 -2.70 -11.69 -14.10
CA ASP A 79 -1.61 -11.06 -14.83
C ASP A 79 -1.32 -11.84 -16.09
N SER A 80 -1.37 -11.15 -17.23
CA SER A 80 -1.20 -11.78 -18.55
C SER A 80 0.17 -12.43 -18.66
N GLY A 81 0.19 -13.70 -19.02
CA GLY A 81 1.42 -14.48 -19.14
C GLY A 81 2.01 -14.98 -17.83
N ALA A 82 1.44 -14.59 -16.71
CA ALA A 82 1.87 -15.11 -15.41
C ALA A 82 1.19 -16.44 -15.11
N THR A 83 1.86 -17.27 -14.31
CA THR A 83 1.31 -18.52 -13.79
C THR A 83 1.02 -18.38 -12.29
N GLY A 84 0.14 -19.23 -11.77
CA GLY A 84 -0.16 -19.32 -10.36
C GLY A 84 -1.07 -18.19 -9.89
N ARG A 85 -0.71 -17.60 -8.74
CA ARG A 85 -1.58 -16.69 -7.99
C ARG A 85 -1.35 -15.22 -8.30
N ARG A 86 -0.51 -14.93 -9.26
CA ARG A 86 -0.16 -13.56 -9.61
C ARG A 86 -1.31 -12.85 -10.28
N GLN A 87 -1.66 -11.68 -9.75
CA GLN A 87 -2.68 -10.79 -10.30
C GLN A 87 -2.15 -9.37 -10.34
N ARG A 88 -2.83 -8.52 -11.06
CA ARG A 88 -2.58 -7.08 -11.03
C ARG A 88 -3.88 -6.34 -10.77
N VAL A 89 -3.79 -5.25 -10.05
CA VAL A 89 -4.92 -4.37 -9.78
C VAL A 89 -4.63 -3.00 -10.40
N PRO A 90 -5.60 -2.44 -11.14
CA PRO A 90 -5.42 -1.09 -11.69
C PRO A 90 -5.47 -0.06 -10.56
N VAL A 91 -4.59 0.92 -10.62
CA VAL A 91 -4.46 1.94 -9.57
C VAL A 91 -4.36 3.33 -10.18
N MET A 92 -4.83 4.31 -9.41
CA MET A 92 -4.58 5.72 -9.62
C MET A 92 -3.66 6.17 -8.49
N LEU A 93 -2.36 6.19 -8.75
CA LEU A 93 -1.34 6.43 -7.74
C LEU A 93 -0.84 7.87 -7.81
N ARG A 94 -0.65 8.48 -6.65
CA ARG A 94 -0.05 9.80 -6.52
C ARG A 94 1.13 9.72 -5.56
N TRP A 95 2.31 10.09 -6.05
CA TRP A 95 3.51 10.15 -5.22
C TRP A 95 3.42 11.31 -4.23
N LEU A 96 3.82 11.02 -2.97
CA LEU A 96 4.00 12.06 -1.97
C LEU A 96 5.37 12.72 -2.16
N ASP A 97 5.43 14.01 -1.93
CA ASP A 97 6.72 14.68 -1.83
C ASP A 97 7.54 14.07 -0.69
N GLU A 98 8.84 13.98 -0.88
CA GLU A 98 9.72 13.34 0.09
C GLU A 98 9.54 13.93 1.50
N ARG A 99 9.30 15.23 1.59
CA ARG A 99 9.13 15.94 2.86
C ARG A 99 7.87 15.55 3.62
N ILE A 100 6.85 15.03 2.91
CA ILE A 100 5.56 14.68 3.52
C ILE A 100 5.31 13.19 3.58
N ARG A 101 6.29 12.38 3.16
CA ARG A 101 6.22 10.93 3.35
C ARG A 101 6.14 10.61 4.83
N LEU A 102 5.37 9.60 5.17
CA LEU A 102 5.23 9.18 6.56
C LEU A 102 6.19 8.01 6.82
N SER A 103 7.24 8.27 7.62
CA SER A 103 8.24 7.24 7.90
C SER A 103 7.69 6.12 8.78
N ARG A 104 8.29 4.93 8.66
CA ARG A 104 8.00 3.81 9.55
C ARG A 104 8.18 4.20 11.02
N ALA A 105 9.20 4.98 11.33
CA ALA A 105 9.44 5.46 12.70
C ALA A 105 8.27 6.32 13.21
N ALA A 106 7.74 7.21 12.39
CA ALA A 106 6.59 8.04 12.75
C ALA A 106 5.32 7.18 12.93
N VAL A 107 5.13 6.17 12.08
CA VAL A 107 4.02 5.22 12.22
C VAL A 107 4.12 4.48 13.56
N LEU A 108 5.30 3.97 13.89
CA LEU A 108 5.52 3.26 15.16
C LEU A 108 5.33 4.15 16.39
N ALA A 109 5.57 5.44 16.25
CA ALA A 109 5.39 6.40 17.34
C ALA A 109 3.92 6.70 17.63
N ASP A 110 3.00 6.39 16.71
CA ASP A 110 1.57 6.59 16.92
C ASP A 110 0.93 5.31 17.46
N PRO A 111 0.42 5.32 18.71
CA PRO A 111 -0.19 4.12 19.31
C PRO A 111 -1.36 3.54 18.50
N ARG A 112 -2.04 4.37 17.70
CA ARG A 112 -3.18 3.94 16.89
C ARG A 112 -2.75 3.09 15.69
N LEU A 113 -1.45 3.10 15.34
CA LEU A 113 -0.92 2.46 14.13
C LEU A 113 0.03 1.29 14.43
N ARG A 114 0.29 0.99 15.71
CA ARG A 114 1.25 -0.04 16.08
C ARG A 114 0.81 -1.44 15.70
N ASP A 115 -0.48 -1.68 15.51
CA ASP A 115 -1.04 -2.97 15.15
C ASP A 115 -1.26 -3.14 13.65
N LEU A 116 -0.71 -2.25 12.81
CA LEU A 116 -0.78 -2.43 11.36
C LEU A 116 -0.25 -3.79 10.95
N GLU A 117 -0.96 -4.44 10.04
CA GLU A 117 -0.56 -5.77 9.57
C GLU A 117 0.85 -5.78 8.99
N VAL A 118 1.24 -4.74 8.25
CA VAL A 118 2.58 -4.64 7.67
C VAL A 118 3.69 -4.62 8.72
N LEU A 119 3.40 -4.12 9.92
CA LEU A 119 4.37 -4.10 11.02
C LEU A 119 4.44 -5.46 11.72
N ARG A 120 3.32 -6.17 11.82
CA ARG A 120 3.24 -7.49 12.48
C ARG A 120 3.68 -8.63 11.56
N GLN A 121 3.38 -8.52 10.27
CA GLN A 121 3.65 -9.55 9.27
C GLN A 121 4.27 -8.93 8.02
N PRO A 122 5.51 -8.41 8.11
CA PRO A 122 6.14 -7.72 6.97
C PRO A 122 6.38 -8.63 5.76
N GLN A 123 6.39 -9.95 5.96
CA GLN A 123 6.59 -10.92 4.89
C GLN A 123 5.30 -11.32 4.18
N ALA A 124 4.15 -10.87 4.67
CA ALA A 124 2.87 -11.22 4.06
C ALA A 124 2.77 -10.66 2.64
N ALA A 125 2.14 -11.42 1.75
CA ALA A 125 1.97 -11.01 0.36
C ALA A 125 0.99 -9.84 0.23
N ASN A 126 1.11 -9.07 -0.88
CA ASN A 126 0.13 -8.06 -1.24
C ASN A 126 -1.24 -8.71 -1.53
N PRO A 127 -2.34 -8.10 -1.12
CA PRO A 127 -2.42 -6.83 -0.39
C PRO A 127 -2.49 -7.02 1.12
N SER A 128 -1.97 -6.05 1.86
CA SER A 128 -2.32 -5.85 3.27
C SER A 128 -3.56 -4.95 3.36
N PHE A 129 -4.17 -4.87 4.54
CA PHE A 129 -5.37 -4.06 4.72
C PHE A 129 -5.22 -3.10 5.89
N LEU A 130 -6.02 -2.04 5.86
CA LEU A 130 -6.14 -1.04 6.91
C LEU A 130 -7.60 -0.99 7.37
N THR A 131 -7.79 -0.90 8.68
CA THR A 131 -9.13 -0.68 9.24
C THR A 131 -9.54 0.78 9.06
N PRO A 132 -10.83 1.12 9.20
CA PRO A 132 -11.25 2.54 9.21
C PRO A 132 -10.53 3.38 10.27
N GLY A 133 -10.23 2.78 11.43
CA GLY A 133 -9.45 3.46 12.47
C GLY A 133 -8.02 3.77 12.03
N HIS A 134 -7.36 2.84 11.36
CA HIS A 134 -6.03 3.07 10.78
C HIS A 134 -6.07 4.20 9.76
N VAL A 135 -7.08 4.22 8.90
CA VAL A 135 -7.24 5.26 7.88
C VAL A 135 -7.37 6.64 8.52
N ARG A 136 -8.20 6.77 9.55
CA ARG A 136 -8.32 8.05 10.28
C ARG A 136 -6.99 8.51 10.85
N ALA A 137 -6.25 7.60 11.49
CA ALA A 137 -4.95 7.92 12.06
C ALA A 137 -3.93 8.33 10.99
N LEU A 138 -3.88 7.60 9.88
CA LEU A 138 -2.97 7.93 8.78
C LEU A 138 -3.34 9.26 8.12
N ARG A 139 -4.61 9.57 7.97
CA ARG A 139 -5.06 10.85 7.42
C ARG A 139 -4.67 12.03 8.28
N ASP A 140 -4.65 11.86 9.60
CA ASP A 140 -4.16 12.90 10.50
C ASP A 140 -2.71 13.26 10.22
N HIS A 141 -1.89 12.29 9.82
CA HIS A 141 -0.50 12.52 9.44
C HIS A 141 -0.34 13.03 8.02
N LEU A 142 -1.18 12.57 7.08
CA LEU A 142 -0.99 12.78 5.66
C LEU A 142 -1.81 13.93 5.07
N ALA A 143 -2.84 14.43 5.79
CA ALA A 143 -3.67 15.51 5.28
C ALA A 143 -2.82 16.73 4.93
N PRO A 144 -3.18 17.49 3.86
CA PRO A 144 -4.31 17.26 2.96
C PRO A 144 -4.04 16.30 1.79
N ALA A 145 -2.90 15.61 1.77
CA ALA A 145 -2.51 14.77 0.64
C ALA A 145 -3.37 13.50 0.52
N TRP A 146 -3.97 13.06 1.64
CA TRP A 146 -4.79 11.85 1.62
C TRP A 146 -6.02 11.93 2.52
#